data_8300b386884cc34662ad802934b2ad03
#
_entry.id   8300b386884cc34662ad802934b2ad03
#
_cell.length_a   1.000
_cell.length_b   1.000
_cell.length_c   1.000
_cell.angle_alpha   90.00
_cell.angle_beta   90.00
_cell.angle_gamma   90.00
#
_symmetry.space_group_name_H-M   'P 1'
#
loop_
_entity.id
_entity.type
_entity.pdbx_description
1 polymer ?
#
loop_
_entity_poly.entity_id
_entity_poly.type
_entity_poly.pdbx_seq_one_letter_code
_entity_poly.pdbx_strand_id
1 'polypeptide(L)'
;MTLLLCLGTAAAGATPTSATNRDPVVAALERFAHPLRTVEPRGDTGDLRPLDRMIGDARVVGLGEATHSSHDFFAMKHRVFRHLVEKKGFRTFALEAGWSTGLRLNDYVVHGKGDPKRIMREEFQADYLWWNNTDQLALLTWMRAYNRQHPHDPVRFMGDDLGWAGPELYDKVTDYVTRAQPGLRKRFAALYRGLRPTVPTGEYMAAYMTKPLVERRGMAARTGEALKLLRKQSPGADRTAYDWAVRHATVVDQVARFYAFDFGDGESEGQLADAMRYRDQVMADNTVWWQKHTGTKVLLSAHNAHLAYETTDPARYPRMQGAFLRDRLGAAYVSVGFTFDRGSFNALGEEGKNERFTVGPAAAGTNERTLDRVGLRDYAVDLRTVPEPARTWLDRKRPTRSIGTIYPDDLYDIALARSHDVLIHLHDIEAAKLRDQ
;
A
#
# COMPACT_ATOMS: atom_id res chain seq x y z
N MET A 1 20.67 -94.47 -8.83
CA MET A 1 21.32 -93.23 -9.34
C MET A 1 20.26 -92.12 -9.33
N THR A 2 20.21 -91.38 -8.21
CA THR A 2 19.18 -90.40 -7.93
C THR A 2 19.78 -89.02 -8.11
N LEU A 3 19.28 -88.23 -9.06
CA LEU A 3 19.71 -86.85 -9.32
C LEU A 3 18.99 -85.85 -8.43
N LEU A 4 19.69 -85.13 -7.54
CA LEU A 4 19.15 -84.01 -6.77
C LEU A 4 19.21 -82.74 -7.64
N LEU A 5 18.05 -82.11 -7.87
CA LEU A 5 17.97 -80.74 -8.39
C LEU A 5 17.96 -79.74 -7.25
N CYS A 6 18.96 -78.87 -7.19
CA CYS A 6 18.99 -77.69 -6.31
C CYS A 6 18.28 -76.50 -7.02
N LEU A 7 17.12 -76.09 -6.47
CA LEU A 7 16.45 -74.86 -6.84
C LEU A 7 17.07 -73.70 -6.04
N GLY A 8 17.79 -72.83 -6.73
CA GLY A 8 18.25 -71.56 -6.17
C GLY A 8 17.16 -70.52 -6.20
N THR A 9 16.70 -70.01 -5.06
CA THR A 9 15.82 -68.86 -4.96
C THR A 9 16.63 -67.57 -5.09
N ALA A 10 16.43 -66.88 -6.22
CA ALA A 10 16.92 -65.51 -6.38
C ALA A 10 16.07 -64.53 -5.59
N ALA A 11 16.66 -63.96 -4.53
CA ALA A 11 16.07 -62.84 -3.80
C ALA A 11 16.12 -61.60 -4.70
N ALA A 12 14.98 -61.13 -5.15
CA ALA A 12 14.85 -59.84 -5.81
C ALA A 12 15.13 -58.72 -4.80
N GLY A 13 16.31 -58.09 -4.92
CA GLY A 13 16.63 -56.88 -4.16
C GLY A 13 15.70 -55.75 -4.58
N ALA A 14 14.85 -55.31 -3.67
CA ALA A 14 14.08 -54.07 -3.84
C ALA A 14 15.09 -52.91 -3.90
N THR A 15 15.21 -52.31 -5.09
CA THR A 15 15.91 -51.02 -5.26
C THR A 15 15.22 -49.97 -4.38
N PRO A 16 15.95 -49.23 -3.53
CA PRO A 16 15.34 -48.14 -2.81
C PRO A 16 14.86 -47.14 -3.83
N THR A 17 13.54 -46.87 -3.83
CA THR A 17 12.94 -45.73 -4.53
C THR A 17 13.73 -44.47 -4.12
N SER A 18 14.35 -43.82 -5.11
CA SER A 18 15.05 -42.58 -4.91
C SER A 18 14.14 -41.60 -4.19
N ALA A 19 14.45 -41.27 -2.94
CA ALA A 19 13.86 -40.11 -2.28
C ALA A 19 14.11 -38.95 -3.25
N THR A 20 13.03 -38.41 -3.83
CA THR A 20 13.07 -37.20 -4.65
C THR A 20 13.82 -36.15 -3.84
N ASN A 21 14.98 -35.76 -4.31
CA ASN A 21 15.86 -34.78 -3.64
C ASN A 21 15.14 -33.42 -3.67
N ARG A 22 14.20 -33.26 -2.69
CA ARG A 22 13.39 -32.06 -2.55
C ARG A 22 14.33 -30.92 -2.21
N ASP A 23 14.23 -29.79 -2.92
CA ASP A 23 15.00 -28.58 -2.67
C ASP A 23 14.90 -28.22 -1.17
N PRO A 24 16.01 -28.17 -0.42
CA PRO A 24 15.99 -27.95 1.01
C PRO A 24 15.42 -26.56 1.40
N VAL A 25 15.53 -25.55 0.52
CA VAL A 25 14.89 -24.23 0.71
C VAL A 25 13.38 -24.36 0.66
N VAL A 26 12.86 -25.01 -0.38
CA VAL A 26 11.41 -25.24 -0.54
C VAL A 26 10.85 -26.06 0.64
N ALA A 27 11.56 -27.11 1.07
CA ALA A 27 11.13 -27.94 2.21
C ALA A 27 11.11 -27.14 3.54
N ALA A 28 12.05 -26.21 3.72
CA ALA A 28 12.07 -25.35 4.91
C ALA A 28 10.92 -24.33 4.86
N LEU A 29 10.66 -23.69 3.71
CA LEU A 29 9.53 -22.76 3.52
C LEU A 29 8.19 -23.46 3.78
N GLU A 30 7.97 -24.65 3.18
CA GLU A 30 6.72 -25.39 3.29
C GLU A 30 6.36 -25.72 4.75
N ARG A 31 7.34 -25.99 5.59
CA ARG A 31 7.15 -26.28 7.03
C ARG A 31 6.61 -25.09 7.81
N PHE A 32 6.89 -23.85 7.38
CA PHE A 32 6.51 -22.61 8.05
C PHE A 32 5.42 -21.85 7.29
N ALA A 33 5.06 -22.30 6.09
CA ALA A 33 3.97 -21.75 5.32
C ALA A 33 2.61 -22.15 5.89
N HIS A 34 1.68 -21.22 5.92
CA HIS A 34 0.31 -21.41 6.36
C HIS A 34 -0.64 -21.23 5.18
N PRO A 35 -1.40 -22.27 4.80
CA PRO A 35 -2.26 -22.22 3.63
C PRO A 35 -3.36 -21.16 3.78
N LEU A 36 -3.64 -20.45 2.70
CA LEU A 36 -4.77 -19.55 2.54
C LEU A 36 -5.80 -20.23 1.63
N ARG A 37 -7.05 -20.29 2.07
CA ARG A 37 -8.10 -21.05 1.37
C ARG A 37 -8.73 -20.27 0.23
N THR A 38 -8.71 -18.95 0.33
CA THR A 38 -9.31 -18.05 -0.66
C THR A 38 -8.81 -16.62 -0.44
N VAL A 39 -8.82 -15.82 -1.49
CA VAL A 39 -8.61 -14.37 -1.42
C VAL A 39 -9.92 -13.62 -1.13
N GLU A 40 -11.06 -14.26 -1.38
CA GLU A 40 -12.38 -13.64 -1.31
C GLU A 40 -12.71 -13.11 0.09
N PRO A 41 -13.21 -11.86 0.21
CA PRO A 41 -13.48 -11.25 1.49
C PRO A 41 -14.67 -11.84 2.24
N ARG A 42 -15.52 -12.62 1.57
CA ARG A 42 -16.69 -13.26 2.18
C ARG A 42 -16.33 -14.58 2.84
N GLY A 43 -17.08 -14.96 3.87
CA GLY A 43 -16.95 -16.27 4.53
C GLY A 43 -16.02 -16.24 5.75
N ASP A 44 -15.61 -17.46 6.16
CA ASP A 44 -14.77 -17.67 7.34
C ASP A 44 -13.33 -17.19 7.11
N THR A 45 -12.74 -16.62 8.15
CA THR A 45 -11.35 -16.13 8.16
C THR A 45 -10.44 -16.97 9.06
N GLY A 46 -10.81 -18.21 9.36
CA GLY A 46 -10.06 -19.07 10.28
C GLY A 46 -8.65 -19.42 9.82
N ASP A 47 -8.41 -19.47 8.51
CA ASP A 47 -7.09 -19.64 7.89
C ASP A 47 -6.18 -18.40 8.00
N LEU A 48 -6.72 -17.23 8.37
CA LEU A 48 -5.94 -16.03 8.66
C LEU A 48 -5.43 -15.96 10.10
N ARG A 49 -5.84 -16.90 11.00
CA ARG A 49 -5.35 -16.92 12.40
C ARG A 49 -3.83 -16.95 12.55
N PRO A 50 -3.04 -17.60 11.69
CA PRO A 50 -1.59 -17.50 11.76
C PRO A 50 -1.07 -16.07 11.64
N LEU A 51 -1.72 -15.21 10.84
CA LEU A 51 -1.38 -13.79 10.72
C LEU A 51 -1.50 -13.04 12.05
N ASP A 52 -2.40 -13.46 12.97
CA ASP A 52 -2.54 -12.84 14.29
C ASP A 52 -1.23 -12.86 15.09
N ARG A 53 -0.48 -13.98 14.99
CA ARG A 53 0.83 -14.14 15.64
C ARG A 53 1.92 -13.39 14.89
N MET A 54 1.90 -13.44 13.54
CA MET A 54 2.88 -12.76 12.68
C MET A 54 2.79 -11.24 12.84
N ILE A 55 1.59 -10.71 12.98
CA ILE A 55 1.32 -9.27 13.17
C ILE A 55 1.58 -8.85 14.64
N GLY A 56 1.32 -9.74 15.61
CA GLY A 56 1.52 -9.45 17.03
C GLY A 56 0.73 -8.23 17.50
N ASP A 57 1.42 -7.31 18.18
CA ASP A 57 0.85 -6.08 18.72
C ASP A 57 1.08 -4.85 17.83
N ALA A 58 1.34 -5.05 16.55
CA ALA A 58 1.54 -3.96 15.61
C ALA A 58 0.37 -2.96 15.63
N ARG A 59 0.72 -1.68 15.55
CA ARG A 59 -0.23 -0.57 15.43
C ARG A 59 -0.47 -0.17 13.98
N VAL A 60 0.51 -0.42 13.12
CA VAL A 60 0.42 -0.23 11.67
C VAL A 60 0.89 -1.51 11.00
N VAL A 61 0.06 -2.06 10.13
CA VAL A 61 0.38 -3.20 9.28
C VAL A 61 0.34 -2.73 7.83
N GLY A 62 1.50 -2.70 7.18
CA GLY A 62 1.60 -2.51 5.74
C GLY A 62 1.23 -3.81 5.04
N LEU A 63 0.22 -3.78 4.17
CA LEU A 63 -0.22 -4.92 3.37
C LEU A 63 -0.06 -4.58 1.90
N GLY A 64 0.92 -5.21 1.26
CA GLY A 64 1.45 -4.85 -0.04
C GLY A 64 0.60 -5.26 -1.23
N GLU A 65 1.15 -5.05 -2.39
CA GLU A 65 0.74 -5.58 -3.69
C GLU A 65 1.95 -5.56 -4.63
N ALA A 66 2.08 -6.55 -5.49
CA ALA A 66 3.14 -6.62 -6.49
C ALA A 66 2.73 -5.96 -7.82
N THR A 67 1.51 -5.48 -7.93
CA THR A 67 0.96 -4.65 -9.02
C THR A 67 -0.27 -3.89 -8.51
N HIS A 68 -0.50 -2.69 -9.02
CA HIS A 68 -1.59 -1.83 -8.57
C HIS A 68 -2.99 -2.26 -9.01
N SER A 69 -3.12 -3.25 -9.89
CA SER A 69 -4.45 -3.57 -10.43
C SER A 69 -4.70 -5.06 -10.62
N SER A 70 -4.66 -5.80 -9.50
CA SER A 70 -5.11 -7.19 -9.39
C SER A 70 -6.29 -7.30 -8.43
N HIS A 71 -7.31 -8.06 -8.85
CA HIS A 71 -8.45 -8.46 -8.02
C HIS A 71 -8.00 -9.17 -6.74
N ASP A 72 -7.11 -10.16 -6.87
CA ASP A 72 -6.71 -11.01 -5.75
C ASP A 72 -6.00 -10.23 -4.65
N PHE A 73 -5.18 -9.24 -5.00
CA PHE A 73 -4.56 -8.39 -3.99
C PHE A 73 -5.59 -7.53 -3.28
N PHE A 74 -6.52 -6.90 -3.98
CA PHE A 74 -7.56 -6.09 -3.37
C PHE A 74 -8.51 -6.92 -2.52
N ALA A 75 -8.95 -8.07 -3.02
CA ALA A 75 -9.81 -9.00 -2.31
C ALA A 75 -9.14 -9.51 -1.02
N MET A 76 -7.86 -9.91 -1.09
CA MET A 76 -7.10 -10.36 0.08
C MET A 76 -6.91 -9.22 1.09
N LYS A 77 -6.60 -8.00 0.65
CA LYS A 77 -6.51 -6.83 1.54
C LYS A 77 -7.83 -6.55 2.26
N HIS A 78 -8.94 -6.62 1.55
CA HIS A 78 -10.28 -6.51 2.15
C HIS A 78 -10.53 -7.62 3.16
N ARG A 79 -10.20 -8.87 2.82
CA ARG A 79 -10.37 -10.04 3.68
C ARG A 79 -9.53 -9.94 4.96
N VAL A 80 -8.26 -9.58 4.83
CA VAL A 80 -7.36 -9.36 5.98
C VAL A 80 -7.85 -8.19 6.83
N PHE A 81 -8.30 -7.08 6.23
CA PHE A 81 -8.82 -5.96 7.00
C PHE A 81 -10.06 -6.36 7.83
N ARG A 82 -11.00 -7.09 7.25
CA ARG A 82 -12.15 -7.64 8.01
C ARG A 82 -11.68 -8.47 9.20
N HIS A 83 -10.76 -9.40 8.98
CA HIS A 83 -10.20 -10.24 10.04
C HIS A 83 -9.57 -9.39 11.16
N LEU A 84 -8.75 -8.41 10.79
CA LEU A 84 -8.08 -7.53 11.75
C LEU A 84 -9.07 -6.62 12.51
N VAL A 85 -10.13 -6.16 11.86
CA VAL A 85 -11.22 -5.40 12.51
C VAL A 85 -11.91 -6.27 13.56
N GLU A 86 -12.27 -7.50 13.20
CA GLU A 86 -13.03 -8.41 14.06
C GLU A 86 -12.18 -9.02 15.19
N LYS A 87 -10.89 -9.28 14.96
CA LYS A 87 -10.04 -10.06 15.89
C LYS A 87 -8.94 -9.26 16.57
N LYS A 88 -8.45 -8.16 15.96
CA LYS A 88 -7.25 -7.44 16.42
C LYS A 88 -7.52 -5.96 16.75
N GLY A 89 -8.76 -5.50 16.61
CA GLY A 89 -9.17 -4.12 16.95
C GLY A 89 -8.63 -3.05 15.98
N PHE A 90 -8.37 -3.41 14.73
CA PHE A 90 -8.05 -2.42 13.69
C PHE A 90 -9.29 -1.60 13.35
N ARG A 91 -9.11 -0.29 13.13
CA ARG A 91 -10.24 0.63 12.86
C ARG A 91 -9.93 1.60 11.71
N THR A 92 -8.76 1.51 11.08
CA THR A 92 -8.45 2.33 9.92
C THR A 92 -7.93 1.48 8.78
N PHE A 93 -8.51 1.67 7.59
CA PHE A 93 -7.92 1.27 6.31
C PHE A 93 -7.30 2.51 5.68
N ALA A 94 -5.99 2.50 5.50
CA ALA A 94 -5.25 3.52 4.81
C ALA A 94 -4.91 3.05 3.39
N LEU A 95 -4.98 3.95 2.42
CA LEU A 95 -4.66 3.67 1.01
C LEU A 95 -3.57 4.62 0.53
N GLU A 96 -2.68 4.13 -0.34
CA GLU A 96 -1.75 4.91 -1.15
C GLU A 96 -2.53 5.81 -2.12
N ALA A 97 -3.18 6.81 -1.58
CA ALA A 97 -4.01 7.78 -2.31
C ALA A 97 -3.99 9.12 -1.59
N GLY A 98 -4.37 10.18 -2.28
CA GLY A 98 -4.35 11.53 -1.71
C GLY A 98 -5.14 11.65 -0.40
N TRP A 99 -4.61 12.43 0.54
CA TRP A 99 -5.27 12.70 1.82
C TRP A 99 -6.69 13.25 1.65
N SER A 100 -6.92 14.18 0.71
CA SER A 100 -8.26 14.72 0.43
C SER A 100 -9.22 13.67 -0.08
N THR A 101 -8.76 12.80 -0.96
CA THR A 101 -9.51 11.62 -1.43
C THR A 101 -9.93 10.76 -0.25
N GLY A 102 -8.99 10.47 0.67
CA GLY A 102 -9.25 9.75 1.91
C GLY A 102 -10.33 10.40 2.77
N LEU A 103 -10.34 11.72 2.91
CA LEU A 103 -11.36 12.44 3.69
C LEU A 103 -12.77 12.30 3.08
N ARG A 104 -12.91 12.42 1.76
CA ARG A 104 -14.21 12.26 1.07
C ARG A 104 -14.74 10.83 1.22
N LEU A 105 -13.88 9.83 1.05
CA LEU A 105 -14.23 8.43 1.24
C LEU A 105 -14.56 8.12 2.71
N ASN A 106 -13.83 8.72 3.66
CA ASN A 106 -14.14 8.59 5.09
C ASN A 106 -15.49 9.21 5.46
N ASP A 107 -15.86 10.35 4.88
CA ASP A 107 -17.18 10.97 5.08
C ASP A 107 -18.30 10.04 4.60
N TYR A 108 -18.11 9.31 3.50
CA TYR A 108 -19.04 8.25 3.09
C TYR A 108 -19.04 7.08 4.09
N VAL A 109 -17.88 6.56 4.41
CA VAL A 109 -17.74 5.37 5.27
C VAL A 109 -18.35 5.61 6.67
N VAL A 110 -18.04 6.75 7.28
CA VAL A 110 -18.48 7.04 8.66
C VAL A 110 -19.89 7.64 8.69
N HIS A 111 -20.18 8.59 7.80
CA HIS A 111 -21.42 9.39 7.88
C HIS A 111 -22.43 9.08 6.77
N GLY A 112 -22.06 8.29 5.75
CA GLY A 112 -22.92 8.02 4.59
C GLY A 112 -23.08 9.23 3.67
N LYS A 113 -22.16 10.18 3.71
CA LYS A 113 -22.22 11.37 2.87
C LYS A 113 -21.68 11.09 1.47
N GLY A 114 -22.44 11.46 0.46
CA GLY A 114 -22.08 11.28 -0.95
C GLY A 114 -22.35 9.86 -1.49
N ASP A 115 -22.09 9.70 -2.78
CA ASP A 115 -22.15 8.41 -3.47
C ASP A 115 -20.72 7.90 -3.68
N PRO A 116 -20.35 6.72 -3.15
CA PRO A 116 -18.98 6.19 -3.26
C PRO A 116 -18.56 5.98 -4.72
N LYS A 117 -19.51 5.61 -5.59
CA LYS A 117 -19.22 5.42 -7.02
C LYS A 117 -18.81 6.73 -7.69
N ARG A 118 -19.49 7.82 -7.35
CA ARG A 118 -19.18 9.15 -7.84
C ARG A 118 -17.88 9.67 -7.25
N ILE A 119 -17.66 9.51 -5.93
CA ILE A 119 -16.42 9.93 -5.26
C ILE A 119 -15.23 9.23 -5.89
N MET A 120 -15.29 7.90 -6.06
CA MET A 120 -14.19 7.14 -6.68
C MET A 120 -13.88 7.61 -8.10
N ARG A 121 -14.90 7.89 -8.92
CA ARG A 121 -14.71 8.38 -10.29
C ARG A 121 -14.07 9.78 -10.31
N GLU A 122 -14.45 10.65 -9.38
CA GLU A 122 -13.91 12.02 -9.29
C GLU A 122 -12.49 12.06 -8.73
N GLU A 123 -12.15 11.17 -7.79
CA GLU A 123 -10.89 11.21 -7.06
C GLU A 123 -9.81 10.28 -7.63
N PHE A 124 -10.20 9.11 -8.15
CA PHE A 124 -9.25 8.16 -8.71
C PHE A 124 -9.05 8.40 -10.20
N GLN A 125 -8.28 9.44 -10.51
CA GLN A 125 -7.91 9.86 -11.86
C GLN A 125 -6.38 9.87 -12.00
N ALA A 126 -5.86 9.97 -13.22
CA ALA A 126 -4.44 9.94 -13.54
C ALA A 126 -3.73 8.74 -12.88
N ASP A 127 -2.67 8.95 -12.13
CA ASP A 127 -1.87 7.89 -11.50
C ASP A 127 -2.65 7.06 -10.47
N TYR A 128 -3.83 7.53 -10.03
CA TYR A 128 -4.69 6.85 -9.07
C TYR A 128 -5.86 6.09 -9.70
N LEU A 129 -5.93 5.97 -11.02
CA LEU A 129 -7.02 5.31 -11.75
C LEU A 129 -7.24 3.84 -11.33
N TRP A 130 -6.19 3.16 -10.88
CA TRP A 130 -6.19 1.75 -10.51
C TRP A 130 -7.14 1.43 -9.36
N TRP A 131 -7.38 2.37 -8.47
CA TRP A 131 -8.28 2.21 -7.32
C TRP A 131 -9.75 2.49 -7.67
N ASN A 132 -10.07 2.94 -8.91
CA ASN A 132 -11.46 3.01 -9.38
C ASN A 132 -11.92 1.63 -9.90
N ASN A 133 -12.00 0.66 -9.02
CA ASN A 133 -12.35 -0.72 -9.34
C ASN A 133 -13.50 -1.27 -8.48
N THR A 134 -14.01 -2.45 -8.82
CA THR A 134 -15.13 -3.08 -8.11
C THR A 134 -14.77 -3.55 -6.71
N ASP A 135 -13.51 -3.92 -6.47
CA ASP A 135 -13.05 -4.46 -5.19
C ASP A 135 -12.93 -3.35 -4.13
N GLN A 136 -12.40 -2.18 -4.52
CA GLN A 136 -12.38 -1.00 -3.65
C GLN A 136 -13.80 -0.52 -3.31
N LEU A 137 -14.72 -0.55 -4.28
CA LEU A 137 -16.12 -0.24 -4.02
C LEU A 137 -16.76 -1.24 -3.05
N ALA A 138 -16.44 -2.53 -3.17
CA ALA A 138 -16.90 -3.57 -2.25
C ALA A 138 -16.38 -3.34 -0.83
N LEU A 139 -15.09 -3.00 -0.67
CA LEU A 139 -14.49 -2.64 0.61
C LEU A 139 -15.20 -1.44 1.25
N LEU A 140 -15.36 -0.33 0.52
CA LEU A 140 -16.03 0.87 1.03
C LEU A 140 -17.47 0.60 1.44
N THR A 141 -18.19 -0.22 0.64
CA THR A 141 -19.57 -0.63 0.93
C THR A 141 -19.63 -1.48 2.21
N TRP A 142 -18.70 -2.42 2.38
CA TRP A 142 -18.58 -3.21 3.60
C TRP A 142 -18.27 -2.33 4.82
N MET A 143 -17.31 -1.41 4.72
CA MET A 143 -16.98 -0.49 5.81
C MET A 143 -18.19 0.34 6.24
N ARG A 144 -18.98 0.84 5.28
CA ARG A 144 -20.21 1.57 5.58
C ARG A 144 -21.25 0.68 6.27
N ALA A 145 -21.44 -0.55 5.81
CA ALA A 145 -22.37 -1.51 6.42
C ALA A 145 -21.93 -1.87 7.85
N TYR A 146 -20.62 -2.10 8.07
CA TYR A 146 -20.04 -2.33 9.39
C TYR A 146 -20.34 -1.15 10.34
N ASN A 147 -20.11 0.08 9.92
CA ASN A 147 -20.31 1.28 10.75
C ASN A 147 -21.77 1.51 11.13
N ARG A 148 -22.71 1.13 10.26
CA ARG A 148 -24.15 1.17 10.59
C ARG A 148 -24.51 0.22 11.74
N GLN A 149 -23.81 -0.89 11.88
CA GLN A 149 -24.00 -1.87 12.94
C GLN A 149 -23.15 -1.55 14.19
N HIS A 150 -22.09 -0.75 14.03
CA HIS A 150 -21.16 -0.39 15.11
C HIS A 150 -20.97 1.14 15.21
N PRO A 151 -22.03 1.92 15.50
CA PRO A 151 -21.98 3.39 15.45
C PRO A 151 -21.02 4.00 16.48
N HIS A 152 -20.73 3.30 17.56
CA HIS A 152 -19.82 3.76 18.63
C HIS A 152 -18.38 3.31 18.46
N ASP A 153 -18.10 2.43 17.50
CA ASP A 153 -16.76 1.89 17.21
C ASP A 153 -16.52 1.77 15.70
N PRO A 154 -16.60 2.88 14.95
CA PRO A 154 -16.58 2.86 13.50
C PRO A 154 -15.17 2.59 12.95
N VAL A 155 -15.12 1.86 11.83
CA VAL A 155 -13.96 1.83 10.96
C VAL A 155 -13.86 3.12 10.14
N ARG A 156 -12.64 3.53 9.81
CA ARG A 156 -12.31 4.77 9.11
C ARG A 156 -11.50 4.50 7.86
N PHE A 157 -11.57 5.41 6.91
CA PHE A 157 -10.75 5.40 5.71
C PHE A 157 -9.81 6.60 5.71
N MET A 158 -8.57 6.43 5.26
CA MET A 158 -7.65 7.54 5.03
C MET A 158 -6.85 7.34 3.74
N GLY A 159 -6.45 8.42 3.10
CA GLY A 159 -5.37 8.43 2.13
C GLY A 159 -4.10 8.96 2.79
N ASP A 160 -2.95 8.42 2.49
CA ASP A 160 -1.70 8.85 3.11
C ASP A 160 -0.74 9.57 2.16
N ASP A 161 -1.01 9.51 0.88
CA ASP A 161 -0.17 10.06 -0.16
C ASP A 161 -0.41 11.56 -0.42
N LEU A 162 0.51 12.16 -1.18
CA LEU A 162 0.48 13.56 -1.57
C LEU A 162 -0.61 13.84 -2.61
N GLY A 163 -0.69 13.04 -3.68
CA GLY A 163 -1.64 13.15 -4.78
C GLY A 163 -2.01 14.58 -5.13
N TRP A 164 -3.06 15.07 -4.51
CA TRP A 164 -3.51 16.44 -4.65
C TRP A 164 -4.14 17.00 -3.36
N ALA A 165 -4.16 18.34 -3.24
CA ALA A 165 -4.87 19.01 -2.16
C ALA A 165 -6.23 19.50 -2.68
N GLY A 166 -7.28 18.72 -2.44
CA GLY A 166 -8.65 19.02 -2.87
C GLY A 166 -9.22 20.29 -2.25
N PRO A 167 -10.28 20.85 -2.84
CA PRO A 167 -10.88 22.11 -2.39
C PRO A 167 -11.34 22.05 -0.93
N GLU A 168 -11.79 20.91 -0.45
CA GLU A 168 -12.24 20.72 0.92
C GLU A 168 -11.16 20.92 1.97
N LEU A 169 -9.87 20.71 1.65
CA LEU A 169 -8.79 21.01 2.59
C LEU A 169 -8.65 22.50 2.82
N TYR A 170 -8.71 23.29 1.74
CA TYR A 170 -8.69 24.76 1.82
C TYR A 170 -9.91 25.28 2.58
N ASP A 171 -11.09 24.71 2.31
CA ASP A 171 -12.34 25.10 2.96
C ASP A 171 -12.28 24.81 4.47
N LYS A 172 -11.86 23.61 4.87
CA LYS A 172 -11.71 23.23 6.29
C LYS A 172 -10.73 24.15 7.05
N VAL A 173 -9.61 24.53 6.42
CA VAL A 173 -8.66 25.47 7.03
C VAL A 173 -9.25 26.87 7.15
N THR A 174 -9.84 27.38 6.08
CA THR A 174 -10.41 28.76 6.05
C THR A 174 -11.63 28.90 6.95
N ASP A 175 -12.46 27.86 7.06
CA ASP A 175 -13.59 27.79 8.00
C ASP A 175 -13.13 27.82 9.45
N TYR A 176 -12.11 27.03 9.78
CA TYR A 176 -11.50 27.07 11.11
C TYR A 176 -10.94 28.46 11.41
N VAL A 177 -10.15 29.03 10.51
CA VAL A 177 -9.55 30.37 10.68
C VAL A 177 -10.64 31.42 10.84
N THR A 178 -11.73 31.35 10.06
CA THR A 178 -12.84 32.31 10.13
C THR A 178 -13.55 32.28 11.50
N ARG A 179 -13.74 31.09 12.07
CA ARG A 179 -14.43 30.90 13.36
C ARG A 179 -13.53 31.14 14.56
N ALA A 180 -12.33 30.57 14.55
CA ALA A 180 -11.45 30.52 15.72
C ALA A 180 -10.34 31.59 15.73
N GLN A 181 -9.99 32.13 14.55
CA GLN A 181 -8.86 33.06 14.36
C GLN A 181 -9.25 34.21 13.39
N PRO A 182 -10.35 34.95 13.65
CA PRO A 182 -10.92 35.92 12.69
C PRO A 182 -9.94 37.00 12.26
N GLY A 183 -8.97 37.38 13.10
CA GLY A 183 -7.91 38.32 12.77
C GLY A 183 -6.99 37.86 11.64
N LEU A 184 -6.90 36.55 11.37
CA LEU A 184 -6.08 35.98 10.29
C LEU A 184 -6.85 35.80 8.97
N ARG A 185 -8.18 35.95 8.96
CA ARG A 185 -9.04 35.65 7.80
C ARG A 185 -8.57 36.33 6.50
N LYS A 186 -8.30 37.64 6.55
CA LYS A 186 -7.82 38.39 5.37
C LYS A 186 -6.47 37.90 4.86
N ARG A 187 -5.57 37.53 5.79
CA ARG A 187 -4.24 37.04 5.46
C ARG A 187 -4.32 35.66 4.81
N PHE A 188 -5.11 34.73 5.35
CA PHE A 188 -5.34 33.40 4.76
C PHE A 188 -5.98 33.50 3.38
N ALA A 189 -7.00 34.36 3.18
CA ALA A 189 -7.60 34.59 1.89
C ALA A 189 -6.58 35.10 0.85
N ALA A 190 -5.62 35.94 1.26
CA ALA A 190 -4.55 36.40 0.38
C ALA A 190 -3.54 35.27 0.06
N LEU A 191 -3.12 34.48 1.06
CA LEU A 191 -2.16 33.38 0.88
C LEU A 191 -2.71 32.25 0.02
N TYR A 192 -4.00 31.91 0.16
CA TYR A 192 -4.65 30.84 -0.59
C TYR A 192 -5.29 31.29 -1.92
N ARG A 193 -5.19 32.58 -2.27
CA ARG A 193 -5.75 33.10 -3.51
C ARG A 193 -5.21 32.34 -4.74
N GLY A 194 -6.12 31.73 -5.52
CA GLY A 194 -5.78 30.97 -6.73
C GLY A 194 -5.09 29.63 -6.48
N LEU A 195 -5.03 29.16 -5.22
CA LEU A 195 -4.47 27.83 -4.89
C LEU A 195 -5.55 26.76 -4.76
N ARG A 196 -6.73 27.14 -4.28
CA ARG A 196 -7.85 26.22 -4.11
C ARG A 196 -8.30 25.69 -5.48
N PRO A 197 -8.33 24.35 -5.70
CA PRO A 197 -8.80 23.78 -6.96
C PRO A 197 -10.24 24.16 -7.30
N THR A 198 -10.51 24.39 -8.58
CA THR A 198 -11.83 24.72 -9.14
C THR A 198 -12.22 23.80 -10.29
N VAL A 199 -11.34 22.88 -10.67
CA VAL A 199 -11.49 21.89 -11.74
C VAL A 199 -11.30 20.48 -11.18
N PRO A 200 -11.68 19.42 -11.92
CA PRO A 200 -11.48 18.04 -11.49
C PRO A 200 -10.02 17.70 -11.18
N THR A 201 -9.81 16.67 -10.37
CA THR A 201 -8.49 16.26 -9.86
C THR A 201 -7.45 16.07 -10.95
N GLY A 202 -7.75 15.28 -12.00
CA GLY A 202 -6.80 14.99 -13.08
C GLY A 202 -6.42 16.24 -13.87
N GLU A 203 -7.39 17.10 -14.18
CA GLU A 203 -7.15 18.38 -14.87
C GLU A 203 -6.31 19.33 -13.99
N TYR A 204 -6.60 19.39 -12.69
CA TYR A 204 -5.82 20.21 -11.76
C TYR A 204 -4.36 19.74 -11.67
N MET A 205 -4.14 18.43 -11.53
CA MET A 205 -2.78 17.88 -11.43
C MET A 205 -1.98 18.14 -12.71
N ALA A 206 -2.57 17.89 -13.88
CA ALA A 206 -1.94 18.18 -15.16
C ALA A 206 -1.60 19.66 -15.31
N ALA A 207 -2.56 20.55 -15.04
CA ALA A 207 -2.35 22.00 -15.10
C ALA A 207 -1.31 22.51 -14.08
N TYR A 208 -1.20 21.88 -12.92
CA TYR A 208 -0.21 22.24 -11.91
C TYR A 208 1.22 21.97 -12.40
N MET A 209 1.44 20.81 -13.04
CA MET A 209 2.75 20.40 -13.54
C MET A 209 3.22 21.25 -14.73
N THR A 210 2.31 21.81 -15.53
CA THR A 210 2.66 22.68 -16.65
C THR A 210 3.06 24.11 -16.22
N LYS A 211 2.84 24.50 -14.95
CA LYS A 211 3.25 25.80 -14.44
C LYS A 211 4.77 25.93 -14.36
N PRO A 212 5.33 27.12 -14.65
CA PRO A 212 6.75 27.38 -14.43
C PRO A 212 7.19 27.04 -13.00
N LEU A 213 8.37 26.47 -12.85
CA LEU A 213 8.92 26.05 -11.53
C LEU A 213 8.93 27.21 -10.52
N VAL A 214 9.26 28.43 -10.96
CA VAL A 214 9.26 29.62 -10.10
C VAL A 214 7.86 29.92 -9.55
N GLU A 215 6.80 29.70 -10.34
CA GLU A 215 5.41 29.85 -9.89
C GLU A 215 5.07 28.77 -8.85
N ARG A 216 5.39 27.51 -9.15
CA ARG A 216 5.16 26.37 -8.22
C ARG A 216 5.88 26.60 -6.88
N ARG A 217 7.12 27.08 -6.90
CA ARG A 217 7.88 27.45 -5.69
C ARG A 217 7.24 28.62 -4.94
N GLY A 218 6.70 29.62 -5.66
CA GLY A 218 5.94 30.71 -5.06
C GLY A 218 4.65 30.24 -4.38
N MET A 219 3.95 29.25 -4.98
CA MET A 219 2.76 28.63 -4.38
C MET A 219 3.14 27.89 -3.08
N ALA A 220 4.22 27.11 -3.08
CA ALA A 220 4.73 26.42 -1.88
C ALA A 220 5.16 27.40 -0.77
N ALA A 221 5.77 28.52 -1.11
CA ALA A 221 6.11 29.56 -0.13
C ALA A 221 4.86 30.13 0.57
N ARG A 222 3.77 30.36 -0.17
CA ARG A 222 2.51 30.87 0.37
C ARG A 222 1.81 29.85 1.29
N THR A 223 1.79 28.57 0.91
CA THR A 223 1.21 27.52 1.76
C THR A 223 2.02 27.32 3.04
N GLY A 224 3.35 27.34 2.95
CA GLY A 224 4.24 27.27 4.10
C GLY A 224 4.07 28.45 5.06
N GLU A 225 3.85 29.68 4.55
CA GLU A 225 3.54 30.83 5.40
C GLU A 225 2.19 30.68 6.10
N ALA A 226 1.16 30.21 5.39
CA ALA A 226 -0.16 29.94 5.98
C ALA A 226 -0.07 28.93 7.13
N LEU A 227 0.63 27.82 6.90
CA LEU A 227 0.87 26.81 7.95
C LEU A 227 1.65 27.38 9.15
N LYS A 228 2.70 28.16 8.89
CA LYS A 228 3.50 28.81 9.95
C LYS A 228 2.65 29.77 10.79
N LEU A 229 1.80 30.56 10.14
CA LEU A 229 0.88 31.47 10.83
C LEU A 229 -0.11 30.71 11.71
N LEU A 230 -0.70 29.63 11.19
CA LEU A 230 -1.66 28.82 11.96
C LEU A 230 -0.99 28.17 13.19
N ARG A 231 0.20 27.58 13.01
CA ARG A 231 0.97 26.95 14.10
C ARG A 231 1.39 27.89 15.22
N LYS A 232 1.46 29.20 14.94
CA LYS A 232 1.75 30.21 15.96
C LYS A 232 0.54 30.57 16.85
N GLN A 233 -0.66 30.12 16.45
CA GLN A 233 -1.86 30.40 17.23
C GLN A 233 -2.03 29.39 18.37
N SER A 234 -2.63 29.85 19.46
CA SER A 234 -3.08 28.95 20.53
C SER A 234 -4.26 28.12 20.06
N PRO A 235 -4.39 26.84 20.49
CA PRO A 235 -5.49 25.97 20.12
C PRO A 235 -6.90 26.50 20.48
N GLY A 236 -6.99 27.43 21.45
CA GLY A 236 -8.27 27.88 21.98
C GLY A 236 -8.98 26.79 22.79
N ALA A 237 -10.32 26.91 22.87
CA ALA A 237 -11.15 25.96 23.62
C ALA A 237 -11.31 24.60 22.89
N ASP A 238 -11.22 24.56 21.57
CA ASP A 238 -11.36 23.34 20.76
C ASP A 238 -10.00 22.90 20.18
N ARG A 239 -9.25 22.20 21.00
CA ARG A 239 -7.94 21.64 20.65
C ARG A 239 -8.05 20.67 19.46
N THR A 240 -9.10 19.86 19.39
CA THR A 240 -9.30 18.89 18.32
C THR A 240 -9.49 19.57 16.98
N ALA A 241 -10.35 20.60 16.92
CA ALA A 241 -10.54 21.37 15.69
C ALA A 241 -9.26 22.08 15.23
N TYR A 242 -8.46 22.60 16.18
CA TYR A 242 -7.15 23.18 15.88
C TYR A 242 -6.20 22.14 15.27
N ASP A 243 -6.04 20.98 15.90
CA ASP A 243 -5.14 19.93 15.45
C ASP A 243 -5.50 19.46 14.02
N TRP A 244 -6.80 19.32 13.72
CA TRP A 244 -7.27 19.03 12.37
C TRP A 244 -7.00 20.17 11.37
N ALA A 245 -7.22 21.42 11.76
CA ALA A 245 -6.95 22.56 10.88
C ALA A 245 -5.45 22.68 10.55
N VAL A 246 -4.59 22.50 11.54
CA VAL A 246 -3.13 22.44 11.35
C VAL A 246 -2.76 21.25 10.44
N ARG A 247 -3.42 20.10 10.63
CA ARG A 247 -3.17 18.94 9.79
C ARG A 247 -3.56 19.19 8.32
N HIS A 248 -4.74 19.74 8.07
CA HIS A 248 -5.18 20.07 6.71
C HIS A 248 -4.25 21.10 6.04
N ALA A 249 -3.86 22.15 6.77
CA ALA A 249 -2.88 23.13 6.28
C ALA A 249 -1.50 22.48 6.02
N THR A 250 -1.11 21.48 6.82
CA THR A 250 0.12 20.71 6.61
C THR A 250 0.04 19.93 5.30
N VAL A 251 -1.06 19.26 5.01
CA VAL A 251 -1.23 18.50 3.76
C VAL A 251 -1.22 19.44 2.54
N VAL A 252 -1.89 20.59 2.62
CA VAL A 252 -1.84 21.61 1.57
C VAL A 252 -0.39 22.04 1.28
N ASP A 253 0.41 22.25 2.34
CA ASP A 253 1.82 22.63 2.20
C ASP A 253 2.68 21.47 1.67
N GLN A 254 2.42 20.23 2.12
CA GLN A 254 3.11 19.02 1.65
C GLN A 254 2.95 18.83 0.12
N VAL A 255 1.72 18.94 -0.37
CA VAL A 255 1.42 18.80 -1.81
C VAL A 255 2.09 19.92 -2.60
N ALA A 256 1.98 21.17 -2.14
CA ALA A 256 2.62 22.31 -2.82
C ALA A 256 4.16 22.19 -2.86
N ARG A 257 4.78 21.70 -1.80
CA ARG A 257 6.23 21.45 -1.76
C ARG A 257 6.65 20.32 -2.67
N PHE A 258 5.87 19.24 -2.78
CA PHE A 258 6.16 18.17 -3.71
C PHE A 258 6.18 18.69 -5.15
N TYR A 259 5.18 19.44 -5.54
CA TYR A 259 5.15 20.05 -6.88
C TYR A 259 6.15 21.19 -7.09
N ALA A 260 6.86 21.66 -6.06
CA ALA A 260 7.93 22.63 -6.16
C ALA A 260 9.32 22.01 -6.45
N PHE A 261 9.43 20.68 -6.49
CA PHE A 261 10.61 20.01 -7.03
C PHE A 261 10.69 20.21 -8.56
N ASP A 262 11.91 20.13 -9.07
CA ASP A 262 12.15 20.16 -10.51
C ASP A 262 12.11 18.72 -11.05
N PHE A 263 11.14 18.45 -11.92
CA PHE A 263 10.98 17.17 -12.60
C PHE A 263 11.43 17.21 -14.07
N GLY A 264 12.17 18.27 -14.46
CA GLY A 264 12.61 18.48 -15.84
C GLY A 264 13.66 17.51 -16.34
N ASP A 265 13.81 17.45 -17.66
CA ASP A 265 14.62 16.46 -18.37
C ASP A 265 16.14 16.59 -18.08
N GLY A 266 16.78 15.50 -17.68
CA GLY A 266 18.22 15.21 -17.89
C GLY A 266 19.24 15.75 -16.88
N GLU A 267 19.05 16.89 -16.21
CA GLU A 267 19.98 17.39 -15.18
C GLU A 267 19.45 17.21 -13.74
N SER A 268 18.26 16.66 -13.61
CA SER A 268 17.49 16.65 -12.36
C SER A 268 17.30 15.28 -11.70
N GLU A 269 18.11 14.25 -12.05
CA GLU A 269 18.00 12.93 -11.40
C GLU A 269 18.06 13.00 -9.87
N GLY A 270 18.94 13.85 -9.33
CA GLY A 270 19.02 14.10 -7.89
C GLY A 270 17.75 14.75 -7.31
N GLN A 271 17.10 15.63 -8.05
CA GLN A 271 15.85 16.26 -7.59
C GLN A 271 14.65 15.31 -7.66
N LEU A 272 14.61 14.41 -8.65
CA LEU A 272 13.63 13.34 -8.68
C LEU A 272 13.78 12.41 -7.48
N ALA A 273 14.99 11.99 -7.16
CA ALA A 273 15.27 11.18 -5.98
C ALA A 273 14.86 11.89 -4.68
N ASP A 274 15.15 13.19 -4.55
CA ASP A 274 14.73 14.00 -3.40
C ASP A 274 13.20 14.14 -3.33
N ALA A 275 12.51 14.30 -4.46
CA ALA A 275 11.06 14.36 -4.52
C ALA A 275 10.41 13.03 -4.11
N MET A 276 10.92 11.90 -4.60
CA MET A 276 10.42 10.57 -4.24
C MET A 276 10.70 10.26 -2.77
N ARG A 277 11.89 10.57 -2.26
CA ARG A 277 12.21 10.46 -0.83
C ARG A 277 11.28 11.31 0.03
N TYR A 278 10.98 12.54 -0.42
CA TYR A 278 10.04 13.43 0.26
C TYR A 278 8.62 12.85 0.28
N ARG A 279 8.15 12.30 -0.86
CA ARG A 279 6.83 11.63 -0.96
C ARG A 279 6.71 10.51 0.07
N ASP A 280 7.65 9.56 0.08
CA ASP A 280 7.63 8.42 1.00
C ASP A 280 7.73 8.84 2.47
N GLN A 281 8.53 9.87 2.77
CA GLN A 281 8.58 10.45 4.11
C GLN A 281 7.24 11.03 4.53
N VAL A 282 6.56 11.77 3.64
CA VAL A 282 5.26 12.37 3.90
C VAL A 282 4.19 11.30 4.10
N MET A 283 4.17 10.24 3.28
CA MET A 283 3.26 9.11 3.44
C MET A 283 3.40 8.47 4.83
N ALA A 284 4.65 8.25 5.28
CA ALA A 284 4.92 7.74 6.62
C ALA A 284 4.46 8.72 7.71
N ASP A 285 4.75 10.02 7.57
CA ASP A 285 4.33 11.06 8.53
C ASP A 285 2.81 11.17 8.63
N ASN A 286 2.10 11.05 7.49
CA ASN A 286 0.65 11.05 7.42
C ASN A 286 0.05 9.86 8.18
N THR A 287 0.55 8.66 7.91
CA THR A 287 0.12 7.42 8.55
C THR A 287 0.37 7.47 10.07
N VAL A 288 1.56 7.90 10.51
CA VAL A 288 1.90 8.01 11.94
C VAL A 288 1.06 9.07 12.64
N TRP A 289 0.84 10.24 11.99
CA TRP A 289 -0.01 11.28 12.56
C TRP A 289 -1.43 10.78 12.77
N TRP A 290 -2.01 10.10 11.76
CA TRP A 290 -3.36 9.55 11.85
C TRP A 290 -3.47 8.52 12.99
N GLN A 291 -2.54 7.56 13.03
CA GLN A 291 -2.51 6.53 14.07
C GLN A 291 -2.46 7.14 15.48
N LYS A 292 -1.60 8.13 15.70
CA LYS A 292 -1.46 8.80 16.99
C LYS A 292 -2.66 9.66 17.35
N HIS A 293 -3.19 10.41 16.39
CA HIS A 293 -4.29 11.34 16.61
C HIS A 293 -5.62 10.63 16.87
N THR A 294 -5.88 9.54 16.12
CA THR A 294 -7.12 8.76 16.28
C THR A 294 -7.02 7.65 17.34
N GLY A 295 -5.81 7.28 17.74
CA GLY A 295 -5.55 6.13 18.63
C GLY A 295 -5.84 4.78 18.01
N THR A 296 -6.20 4.71 16.72
CA THR A 296 -6.63 3.47 16.04
C THR A 296 -5.46 2.70 15.44
N LYS A 297 -5.57 1.37 15.38
CA LYS A 297 -4.67 0.54 14.58
C LYS A 297 -5.02 0.68 13.10
N VAL A 298 -3.98 0.69 12.25
CA VAL A 298 -4.07 1.00 10.81
C VAL A 298 -3.60 -0.19 9.99
N LEU A 299 -4.43 -0.67 9.04
CA LEU A 299 -3.96 -1.44 7.91
C LEU A 299 -3.66 -0.45 6.79
N LEU A 300 -2.41 -0.43 6.31
CA LEU A 300 -1.92 0.43 5.25
C LEU A 300 -1.79 -0.38 3.96
N SER A 301 -2.60 -0.06 2.97
CA SER A 301 -2.60 -0.65 1.62
C SER A 301 -1.76 0.21 0.67
N ALA A 302 -0.65 -0.31 0.22
CA ALA A 302 0.22 0.35 -0.76
C ALA A 302 0.97 -0.68 -1.60
N HIS A 303 1.73 -0.24 -2.61
CA HIS A 303 2.64 -1.12 -3.34
C HIS A 303 3.71 -1.71 -2.41
N ASN A 304 4.17 -2.93 -2.71
CA ASN A 304 5.23 -3.60 -1.95
C ASN A 304 6.44 -2.70 -1.72
N ALA A 305 6.88 -1.98 -2.76
CA ALA A 305 8.04 -1.11 -2.69
C ALA A 305 7.90 -0.04 -1.61
N HIS A 306 6.74 0.65 -1.52
CA HIS A 306 6.51 1.66 -0.49
C HIS A 306 6.52 1.08 0.93
N LEU A 307 6.11 -0.18 1.10
CA LEU A 307 6.06 -0.83 2.41
C LEU A 307 7.35 -1.51 2.83
N ALA A 308 8.30 -1.67 1.89
CA ALA A 308 9.57 -2.34 2.13
C ALA A 308 10.52 -1.52 3.02
N TYR A 309 11.42 -2.23 3.71
CA TYR A 309 12.49 -1.62 4.50
C TYR A 309 13.70 -1.23 3.64
N GLU A 310 13.93 -1.97 2.55
CA GLU A 310 14.99 -1.70 1.59
C GLU A 310 14.40 -1.23 0.25
N THR A 311 15.07 -0.28 -0.37
CA THR A 311 14.74 0.12 -1.73
C THR A 311 15.37 -0.81 -2.77
N THR A 312 14.69 -0.98 -3.89
CA THR A 312 15.16 -1.73 -5.06
C THR A 312 15.81 -0.81 -6.10
N ASP A 313 15.51 0.47 -6.04
CA ASP A 313 16.03 1.52 -6.92
C ASP A 313 16.48 2.73 -6.10
N PRO A 314 17.70 2.69 -5.49
CA PRO A 314 18.17 3.76 -4.63
C PRO A 314 18.48 5.06 -5.40
N ALA A 315 18.66 5.00 -6.72
CA ALA A 315 18.90 6.18 -7.53
C ALA A 315 17.63 7.03 -7.65
N ARG A 316 16.48 6.40 -7.83
CA ARG A 316 15.18 7.07 -7.98
C ARG A 316 14.40 7.17 -6.67
N TYR A 317 14.45 6.13 -5.85
CA TYR A 317 13.74 6.00 -4.57
C TYR A 317 14.75 5.72 -3.44
N PRO A 318 15.46 6.73 -2.96
CA PRO A 318 16.57 6.51 -1.99
C PRO A 318 16.10 5.91 -0.66
N ARG A 319 14.84 6.11 -0.29
CA ARG A 319 14.28 5.58 0.95
C ARG A 319 12.75 5.47 0.88
N MET A 320 12.24 4.31 1.23
CA MET A 320 10.83 3.96 1.13
C MET A 320 10.04 4.29 2.41
N GLN A 321 8.73 4.43 2.28
CA GLN A 321 7.79 4.68 3.38
C GLN A 321 7.95 3.65 4.53
N GLY A 322 8.10 2.37 4.21
CA GLY A 322 8.29 1.29 5.19
C GLY A 322 9.50 1.50 6.09
N ALA A 323 10.63 1.97 5.52
CA ALA A 323 11.82 2.31 6.30
C ALA A 323 11.57 3.50 7.24
N PHE A 324 10.84 4.54 6.78
CA PHE A 324 10.46 5.66 7.64
C PHE A 324 9.47 5.25 8.74
N LEU A 325 8.52 4.35 8.44
CA LEU A 325 7.59 3.81 9.43
C LEU A 325 8.32 2.98 10.48
N ARG A 326 9.28 2.13 10.07
CA ARG A 326 10.11 1.35 11.01
C ARG A 326 10.91 2.23 11.96
N ASP A 327 11.50 3.32 11.47
CA ASP A 327 12.22 4.28 12.35
C ASP A 327 11.31 4.92 13.39
N ARG A 328 10.05 5.27 13.01
CA ARG A 328 9.12 6.00 13.89
C ARG A 328 8.35 5.11 14.85
N LEU A 329 8.12 3.86 14.47
CA LEU A 329 7.24 2.94 15.18
C LEU A 329 7.95 1.69 15.72
N GLY A 330 9.18 1.40 15.25
CA GLY A 330 9.91 0.20 15.63
C GLY A 330 9.10 -1.07 15.34
N ALA A 331 8.99 -1.96 16.31
CA ALA A 331 8.23 -3.20 16.22
C ALA A 331 6.70 -3.01 16.12
N ALA A 332 6.19 -1.79 16.32
CA ALA A 332 4.77 -1.48 16.13
C ALA A 332 4.38 -1.30 14.65
N TYR A 333 5.33 -1.36 13.71
CA TYR A 333 5.12 -1.49 12.28
C TYR A 333 5.53 -2.87 11.80
N VAL A 334 4.64 -3.54 11.08
CA VAL A 334 4.90 -4.84 10.42
C VAL A 334 4.61 -4.69 8.93
N SER A 335 5.55 -5.10 8.10
CA SER A 335 5.43 -5.12 6.64
C SER A 335 5.09 -6.51 6.14
N VAL A 336 4.00 -6.61 5.36
CA VAL A 336 3.55 -7.84 4.70
C VAL A 336 3.64 -7.62 3.19
N GLY A 337 4.59 -8.27 2.52
CA GLY A 337 4.73 -8.24 1.08
C GLY A 337 3.85 -9.28 0.37
N PHE A 338 3.57 -9.05 -0.91
CA PHE A 338 2.91 -10.02 -1.79
C PHE A 338 3.82 -10.44 -2.93
N THR A 339 3.70 -11.70 -3.33
CA THR A 339 4.28 -12.24 -4.58
C THR A 339 3.24 -13.09 -5.29
N PHE A 340 3.41 -13.31 -6.61
CA PHE A 340 2.54 -14.17 -7.41
C PHE A 340 3.32 -14.88 -8.51
N ASP A 341 2.91 -16.12 -8.88
CA ASP A 341 3.61 -16.87 -9.92
C ASP A 341 3.17 -16.46 -11.33
N ARG A 342 1.86 -16.37 -11.57
CA ARG A 342 1.29 -16.09 -12.88
C ARG A 342 -0.03 -15.33 -12.78
N GLY A 343 -0.59 -14.95 -13.92
CA GLY A 343 -1.93 -14.39 -13.99
C GLY A 343 -2.02 -13.09 -14.74
N SER A 344 -3.11 -12.35 -14.54
CA SER A 344 -3.37 -11.09 -15.23
C SER A 344 -3.50 -9.90 -14.29
N PHE A 345 -3.20 -8.72 -14.81
CA PHE A 345 -3.31 -7.41 -14.12
C PHE A 345 -3.53 -6.32 -15.16
N ASN A 346 -3.90 -5.11 -14.71
CA ASN A 346 -3.89 -3.94 -15.59
C ASN A 346 -2.67 -3.07 -15.27
N ALA A 347 -2.08 -2.48 -16.31
CA ALA A 347 -0.97 -1.53 -16.22
C ALA A 347 -0.98 -0.59 -17.43
N LEU A 348 -0.18 0.46 -17.42
CA LEU A 348 0.09 1.25 -18.62
C LEU A 348 1.07 0.49 -19.50
N GLY A 349 0.72 0.30 -20.76
CA GLY A 349 1.61 -0.23 -21.77
C GLY A 349 2.57 0.83 -22.32
N GLU A 350 3.38 0.47 -23.32
CA GLU A 350 4.39 1.35 -23.93
C GLU A 350 3.80 2.64 -24.51
N GLU A 351 2.54 2.61 -24.97
CA GLU A 351 1.82 3.81 -25.46
C GLU A 351 1.21 4.68 -24.34
N GLY A 352 1.44 4.34 -23.06
CA GLY A 352 0.85 5.04 -21.91
C GLY A 352 -0.66 4.81 -21.76
N LYS A 353 -1.20 3.77 -22.42
CA LYS A 353 -2.61 3.38 -22.31
C LYS A 353 -2.79 2.28 -21.28
N ASN A 354 -3.91 2.32 -20.58
CA ASN A 354 -4.30 1.24 -19.70
C ASN A 354 -4.67 0.00 -20.50
N GLU A 355 -3.97 -1.10 -20.22
CA GLU A 355 -4.14 -2.39 -20.88
C GLU A 355 -4.16 -3.53 -19.87
N ARG A 356 -4.80 -4.64 -20.24
CA ARG A 356 -4.75 -5.88 -19.47
C ARG A 356 -3.60 -6.74 -19.97
N PHE A 357 -2.67 -7.06 -19.09
CA PHE A 357 -1.56 -7.97 -19.35
C PHE A 357 -1.79 -9.34 -18.71
N THR A 358 -1.15 -10.35 -19.27
CA THR A 358 -1.11 -11.71 -18.70
C THR A 358 0.31 -12.23 -18.75
N VAL A 359 0.79 -12.71 -17.60
CA VAL A 359 2.14 -13.31 -17.48
C VAL A 359 2.01 -14.79 -17.14
N GLY A 360 2.89 -15.58 -17.75
CA GLY A 360 3.03 -17.01 -17.46
C GLY A 360 3.76 -17.27 -16.14
N PRO A 361 4.04 -18.56 -15.86
CA PRO A 361 4.83 -18.96 -14.68
C PRO A 361 6.14 -18.20 -14.58
N ALA A 362 6.52 -17.85 -13.36
CA ALA A 362 7.73 -17.09 -13.10
C ALA A 362 8.98 -17.83 -13.61
N ALA A 363 9.94 -17.07 -14.15
CA ALA A 363 11.16 -17.60 -14.73
C ALA A 363 12.06 -18.27 -13.68
N ALA A 364 12.88 -19.22 -14.12
CA ALA A 364 13.89 -19.84 -13.26
C ALA A 364 14.86 -18.78 -12.68
N GLY A 365 15.16 -18.90 -11.39
CA GLY A 365 16.05 -17.95 -10.69
C GLY A 365 15.32 -16.79 -10.00
N THR A 366 14.04 -16.55 -10.30
CA THR A 366 13.22 -15.54 -9.59
C THR A 366 12.81 -16.05 -8.21
N ASN A 367 12.43 -15.12 -7.33
CA ASN A 367 11.89 -15.45 -6.02
C ASN A 367 10.58 -16.23 -6.17
N GLU A 368 9.67 -15.79 -7.02
CA GLU A 368 8.34 -16.41 -7.23
C GLU A 368 8.47 -17.86 -7.70
N ARG A 369 9.42 -18.16 -8.61
CA ARG A 369 9.61 -19.52 -9.09
C ARG A 369 9.96 -20.50 -7.98
N THR A 370 10.71 -20.07 -6.98
CA THR A 370 11.06 -20.92 -5.83
C THR A 370 9.88 -21.00 -4.84
N LEU A 371 9.22 -19.89 -4.60
CA LEU A 371 8.04 -19.81 -3.72
C LEU A 371 6.89 -20.68 -4.24
N ASP A 372 6.64 -20.68 -5.54
CA ASP A 372 5.56 -21.47 -6.16
C ASP A 372 5.81 -23.00 -6.15
N ARG A 373 7.03 -23.43 -5.82
CA ARG A 373 7.36 -24.86 -5.62
C ARG A 373 7.01 -25.38 -4.23
N VAL A 374 6.65 -24.52 -3.28
CA VAL A 374 6.02 -24.92 -2.02
C VAL A 374 4.72 -25.65 -2.34
N GLY A 375 4.45 -26.78 -1.67
CA GLY A 375 3.30 -27.63 -1.97
C GLY A 375 1.93 -27.03 -1.62
N LEU A 376 1.87 -25.71 -1.39
CA LEU A 376 0.66 -24.93 -1.13
C LEU A 376 0.45 -23.96 -2.27
N ARG A 377 -0.81 -23.81 -2.71
CA ARG A 377 -1.16 -22.89 -3.79
C ARG A 377 -1.00 -21.44 -3.34
N ASP A 378 -1.74 -21.06 -2.30
CA ASP A 378 -1.71 -19.73 -1.70
C ASP A 378 -1.35 -19.88 -0.22
N TYR A 379 -0.44 -19.05 0.27
CA TYR A 379 0.02 -19.19 1.66
C TYR A 379 0.62 -17.90 2.22
N ALA A 380 0.66 -17.82 3.55
CA ALA A 380 1.41 -16.80 4.29
C ALA A 380 2.59 -17.43 5.02
N VAL A 381 3.70 -16.72 5.12
CA VAL A 381 4.89 -17.15 5.85
C VAL A 381 5.54 -15.99 6.60
N ASP A 382 5.91 -16.21 7.88
CA ASP A 382 6.69 -15.25 8.67
C ASP A 382 8.17 -15.40 8.33
N LEU A 383 8.71 -14.44 7.58
CA LEU A 383 10.08 -14.46 7.09
C LEU A 383 11.13 -14.37 8.22
N ARG A 384 10.72 -13.88 9.38
CA ARG A 384 11.60 -13.72 10.57
C ARG A 384 11.87 -15.04 11.28
N THR A 385 10.99 -16.05 11.09
CA THR A 385 11.02 -17.33 11.82
C THR A 385 11.46 -18.52 10.98
N VAL A 386 11.59 -18.34 9.68
CA VAL A 386 12.01 -19.41 8.76
C VAL A 386 13.45 -19.83 9.06
N PRO A 387 13.75 -21.14 9.22
CA PRO A 387 15.09 -21.62 9.52
C PRO A 387 15.99 -21.73 8.27
N GLU A 388 17.26 -22.05 8.51
CA GLU A 388 18.19 -22.43 7.42
C GLU A 388 17.72 -23.72 6.70
N PRO A 389 17.93 -23.85 5.39
CA PRO A 389 18.65 -22.90 4.52
C PRO A 389 17.78 -21.81 3.92
N ALA A 390 16.47 -21.80 4.19
CA ALA A 390 15.55 -20.82 3.60
C ALA A 390 15.84 -19.39 4.09
N ARG A 391 16.30 -19.20 5.34
CA ARG A 391 16.70 -17.88 5.86
C ARG A 391 17.78 -17.24 5.01
N THR A 392 18.90 -17.92 4.80
CA THR A 392 19.99 -17.44 3.93
C THR A 392 19.51 -17.20 2.50
N TRP A 393 18.58 -18.04 2.00
CA TRP A 393 18.02 -17.86 0.68
C TRP A 393 17.18 -16.60 0.57
N LEU A 394 16.31 -16.30 1.55
CA LEU A 394 15.46 -15.12 1.60
C LEU A 394 16.22 -13.79 1.80
N ASP A 395 17.40 -13.84 2.42
CA ASP A 395 18.27 -12.68 2.64
C ASP A 395 19.06 -12.26 1.38
N ARG A 396 19.05 -13.06 0.31
CA ARG A 396 19.75 -12.76 -0.94
C ARG A 396 18.83 -12.08 -1.94
N LYS A 397 19.35 -11.04 -2.60
CA LYS A 397 18.68 -10.39 -3.73
C LYS A 397 18.49 -11.34 -4.90
N ARG A 398 17.31 -11.36 -5.48
CA ARG A 398 16.95 -12.10 -6.70
C ARG A 398 15.91 -11.34 -7.50
N PRO A 399 15.85 -11.54 -8.82
CA PRO A 399 14.79 -10.99 -9.64
C PRO A 399 13.43 -11.37 -9.06
N THR A 400 12.58 -10.37 -8.89
CA THR A 400 11.25 -10.47 -8.25
C THR A 400 10.30 -9.56 -9.00
N ARG A 401 9.09 -10.03 -9.26
CA ARG A 401 8.07 -9.20 -9.89
C ARG A 401 7.62 -8.08 -8.95
N SER A 402 7.74 -6.86 -9.42
CA SER A 402 7.33 -5.66 -8.71
C SER A 402 6.81 -4.66 -9.74
N ILE A 403 5.58 -4.90 -10.23
CA ILE A 403 4.94 -4.14 -11.28
C ILE A 403 4.26 -2.94 -10.63
N GLY A 404 4.72 -1.73 -10.95
CA GLY A 404 4.06 -0.50 -10.51
C GLY A 404 2.87 -0.15 -11.41
N THR A 405 2.91 1.05 -11.98
CA THR A 405 1.89 1.55 -12.92
C THR A 405 2.17 1.20 -14.37
N ILE A 406 3.39 0.79 -14.72
CA ILE A 406 3.86 0.57 -16.09
C ILE A 406 4.34 -0.87 -16.26
N TYR A 407 4.08 -1.47 -17.41
CA TYR A 407 4.59 -2.78 -17.82
C TYR A 407 5.15 -2.68 -19.26
N PRO A 408 6.32 -3.30 -19.59
CA PRO A 408 6.99 -4.42 -18.91
C PRO A 408 8.15 -4.07 -17.96
N ASP A 409 8.13 -2.98 -17.24
CA ASP A 409 9.12 -2.74 -16.17
C ASP A 409 8.69 -3.46 -14.90
N ASP A 410 9.15 -4.73 -14.71
CA ASP A 410 8.54 -5.65 -13.74
C ASP A 410 9.53 -6.42 -12.85
N LEU A 411 10.81 -6.51 -13.17
CA LEU A 411 11.77 -7.33 -12.42
C LEU A 411 12.83 -6.49 -11.69
N TYR A 412 12.85 -6.62 -10.38
CA TYR A 412 13.81 -5.96 -9.50
C TYR A 412 14.51 -6.96 -8.59
N ASP A 413 15.76 -6.73 -8.25
CA ASP A 413 16.52 -7.56 -7.34
C ASP A 413 16.12 -7.30 -5.89
N ILE A 414 15.31 -8.20 -5.30
CA ILE A 414 14.74 -8.07 -3.96
C ILE A 414 15.22 -9.19 -3.03
N ALA A 415 15.71 -8.81 -1.85
CA ALA A 415 15.94 -9.69 -0.72
C ALA A 415 14.67 -9.69 0.17
N LEU A 416 13.84 -10.72 0.06
CA LEU A 416 12.50 -10.73 0.66
C LEU A 416 12.52 -10.54 2.18
N ALA A 417 13.41 -11.25 2.90
CA ALA A 417 13.49 -11.15 4.36
C ALA A 417 14.11 -9.85 4.88
N ARG A 418 14.80 -9.09 4.01
CA ARG A 418 15.30 -7.75 4.33
C ARG A 418 14.29 -6.66 3.99
N SER A 419 13.32 -6.99 3.13
CA SER A 419 12.31 -6.04 2.66
C SER A 419 11.00 -6.11 3.47
N HIS A 420 10.61 -7.29 3.95
CA HIS A 420 9.34 -7.52 4.63
C HIS A 420 9.48 -8.45 5.84
N ASP A 421 8.57 -8.36 6.80
CA ASP A 421 8.47 -9.28 7.95
C ASP A 421 7.71 -10.56 7.60
N VAL A 422 6.67 -10.42 6.78
CA VAL A 422 5.74 -11.49 6.38
C VAL A 422 5.58 -11.45 4.87
N LEU A 423 5.38 -12.61 4.27
CA LEU A 423 5.06 -12.72 2.85
C LEU A 423 3.75 -13.48 2.66
N ILE A 424 2.92 -12.99 1.74
CA ILE A 424 1.80 -13.73 1.16
C ILE A 424 2.15 -14.05 -0.29
N HIS A 425 2.16 -15.35 -0.62
CA HIS A 425 2.35 -15.82 -2.00
C HIS A 425 1.03 -16.30 -2.56
N LEU A 426 0.68 -15.85 -3.78
CA LEU A 426 -0.47 -16.29 -4.54
C LEU A 426 0.01 -17.01 -5.81
N HIS A 427 -0.55 -18.17 -6.08
CA HIS A 427 -0.21 -18.94 -7.28
C HIS A 427 -0.68 -18.26 -8.56
N ASP A 428 -1.92 -17.80 -8.57
CA ASP A 428 -2.56 -17.09 -9.69
C ASP A 428 -3.18 -15.78 -9.23
N ILE A 429 -3.16 -14.78 -10.11
CA ILE A 429 -3.90 -13.53 -9.91
C ILE A 429 -4.73 -13.17 -11.14
N GLU A 430 -5.82 -12.43 -10.94
CA GLU A 430 -6.65 -11.87 -12.00
C GLU A 430 -6.61 -10.33 -11.99
N ALA A 431 -6.73 -9.73 -13.18
CA ALA A 431 -6.83 -8.29 -13.31
C ALA A 431 -8.09 -7.76 -12.61
N ALA A 432 -7.95 -6.68 -11.86
CA ALA A 432 -9.08 -6.00 -11.24
C ALA A 432 -10.06 -5.48 -12.30
N LYS A 433 -11.35 -5.55 -12.00
CA LYS A 433 -12.39 -4.97 -12.87
C LYS A 433 -12.46 -3.46 -12.62
N LEU A 434 -11.80 -2.71 -13.47
CA LEU A 434 -11.88 -1.26 -13.45
C LEU A 434 -13.32 -0.80 -13.74
N ARG A 435 -13.70 0.33 -13.17
CA ARG A 435 -14.98 0.99 -13.37
C ARG A 435 -14.82 2.14 -14.35
N ASP A 436 -15.91 2.52 -15.00
CA ASP A 436 -15.94 3.67 -15.90
C ASP A 436 -15.43 4.94 -15.21
N GLN A 437 -14.64 5.71 -15.96
CA GLN A 437 -14.03 6.98 -15.54
C GLN A 437 -15.09 8.10 -15.46
#